data_4213197a63ff0fcdbd3b3434ab157d3a
#
_entry.id   4213197a63ff0fcdbd3b3434ab157d3a
#
_cell.length_a   1.000
_cell.length_b   1.000
_cell.length_c   1.000
_cell.angle_alpha   90.00
_cell.angle_beta   90.00
_cell.angle_gamma   90.00
#
_symmetry.space_group_name_H-M   'P 1'
#
loop_
_entity.id
_entity.type
_entity.pdbx_description
1 polymer ?
#
loop_
_entity_poly.entity_id
_entity_poly.type
_entity_poly.pdbx_seq_one_letter_code
_entity_poly.pdbx_strand_id
1 'polypeptide(L)'
;MNEVRLGAIESRFADIVWEKAPLSTGVLIKICESEFDWKRTTTYTVLKRLSERGIFKNDNGTVTVLISKEEFYSMQSEKVVKESFGGSLPAFIAAFTSRQNLSEDEIAEIRAIIENMKRS
;
A
#
# COMPACT_ATOMS: atom_id res chain seq x y z
N MET A 1 -13.85 10.15 1.56
CA MET A 1 -12.79 9.52 2.36
C MET A 1 -12.11 8.41 1.60
N ASN A 2 -10.84 8.38 1.64
CA ASN A 2 -10.09 7.43 0.83
C ASN A 2 -9.46 6.34 1.69
N GLU A 3 -10.03 5.15 1.66
CA GLU A 3 -9.60 4.05 2.51
C GLU A 3 -8.48 3.22 1.92
N VAL A 4 -8.10 3.48 0.67
CA VAL A 4 -7.00 2.75 0.04
C VAL A 4 -5.74 3.62 -0.10
N ARG A 5 -5.68 4.71 0.65
CA ARG A 5 -4.49 5.57 0.67
C ARG A 5 -3.91 5.62 2.07
N LEU A 6 -2.59 5.70 2.11
CA LEU A 6 -1.85 5.82 3.36
C LEU A 6 -0.99 7.09 3.27
N GLY A 7 -0.84 7.76 4.40
CA GLY A 7 0.13 8.85 4.49
C GLY A 7 1.55 8.28 4.45
N ALA A 8 2.54 9.16 4.30
CA ALA A 8 3.94 8.73 4.17
C ALA A 8 4.40 7.89 5.38
N ILE A 9 4.06 8.33 6.58
CA ILE A 9 4.46 7.63 7.80
C ILE A 9 3.67 6.33 7.95
N GLU A 10 2.38 6.37 7.62
CA GLU A 10 1.56 5.16 7.68
C GLU A 10 2.04 4.10 6.68
N SER A 11 2.51 4.53 5.51
CA SER A 11 3.09 3.62 4.52
C SER A 11 4.33 2.92 5.06
N ARG A 12 5.19 3.66 5.76
CA ARG A 12 6.39 3.07 6.36
C ARG A 12 6.03 2.10 7.48
N PHE A 13 5.03 2.46 8.29
CA PHE A 13 4.52 1.58 9.33
C PHE A 13 3.95 0.30 8.72
N ALA A 14 3.13 0.44 7.69
CA ALA A 14 2.53 -0.71 7.02
C ALA A 14 3.59 -1.63 6.42
N ASP A 15 4.63 -1.08 5.82
CA ASP A 15 5.73 -1.87 5.26
C ASP A 15 6.39 -2.74 6.33
N ILE A 16 6.57 -2.20 7.54
CA ILE A 16 7.14 -2.96 8.65
C ILE A 16 6.26 -4.16 8.98
N VAL A 17 4.94 -3.94 9.08
CA VAL A 17 4.02 -5.02 9.40
C VAL A 17 3.96 -6.05 8.27
N TRP A 18 3.85 -5.59 7.03
CA TRP A 18 3.82 -6.51 5.89
C TRP A 18 5.08 -7.39 5.82
N GLU A 19 6.23 -6.82 6.16
CA GLU A 19 7.48 -7.55 6.10
C GLU A 19 7.65 -8.54 7.25
N LYS A 20 7.21 -8.15 8.45
CA LYS A 20 7.54 -8.89 9.67
C LYS A 20 6.39 -9.69 10.28
N ALA A 21 5.18 -9.52 9.79
CA ALA A 21 4.04 -10.25 10.36
C ALA A 21 4.16 -11.75 10.08
N PRO A 22 3.68 -12.60 11.00
CA PRO A 22 3.08 -12.22 12.27
C PRO A 22 4.13 -11.76 13.28
N LEU A 23 3.79 -10.73 14.08
CA LEU A 23 4.69 -10.25 15.10
C LEU A 23 3.87 -9.76 16.30
N SER A 24 4.50 -9.77 17.48
CA SER A 24 3.81 -9.30 18.68
C SER A 24 3.70 -7.79 18.68
N THR A 25 2.67 -7.27 19.35
CA THR A 25 2.54 -5.83 19.53
C THR A 25 3.73 -5.25 20.28
N GLY A 26 4.31 -6.02 21.22
CA GLY A 26 5.50 -5.56 21.95
C GLY A 26 6.69 -5.34 21.03
N VAL A 27 6.91 -6.26 20.10
CA VAL A 27 8.01 -6.12 19.14
C VAL A 27 7.72 -4.94 18.21
N LEU A 28 6.49 -4.81 17.74
CA LEU A 28 6.11 -3.71 16.86
C LEU A 28 6.33 -2.35 17.54
N ILE A 29 5.95 -2.24 18.82
CA ILE A 29 6.16 -1.01 19.59
C ILE A 29 7.65 -0.65 19.63
N LYS A 30 8.51 -1.64 19.87
CA LYS A 30 9.95 -1.39 19.93
C LYS A 30 10.51 -0.93 18.60
N ILE A 31 10.03 -1.53 17.51
CA ILE A 31 10.46 -1.14 16.17
C ILE A 31 10.04 0.31 15.88
N CYS A 32 8.78 0.65 16.18
CA CYS A 32 8.27 1.99 15.92
C CYS A 32 8.94 3.04 16.80
N GLU A 33 9.31 2.68 18.01
CA GLU A 33 10.07 3.55 18.88
C GLU A 33 11.44 3.87 18.26
N SER A 34 12.08 2.84 17.74
CA SER A 34 13.39 2.99 17.10
C SER A 34 13.33 3.74 15.79
N GLU A 35 12.34 3.41 14.95
CA GLU A 35 12.25 3.95 13.58
C GLU A 35 11.61 5.33 13.52
N PHE A 36 10.64 5.60 14.38
CA PHE A 36 9.82 6.80 14.29
C PHE A 36 9.84 7.65 15.55
N ASP A 37 10.53 7.20 16.59
CA ASP A 37 10.52 7.85 17.90
C ASP A 37 9.09 7.96 18.44
N TRP A 38 8.28 6.96 18.18
CA TRP A 38 6.88 6.93 18.63
C TRP A 38 6.75 6.41 20.04
N LYS A 39 5.82 7.02 20.78
CA LYS A 39 5.40 6.48 22.05
C LYS A 39 4.53 5.26 21.81
N ARG A 40 4.44 4.41 22.84
CA ARG A 40 3.61 3.20 22.79
C ARG A 40 2.18 3.49 22.31
N THR A 41 1.58 4.57 22.85
CA THR A 41 0.21 4.94 22.50
C THR A 41 0.07 5.29 21.03
N THR A 42 1.08 5.93 20.45
CA THR A 42 1.05 6.29 19.02
C THR A 42 1.02 5.05 18.16
N THR A 43 1.86 4.06 18.49
CA THR A 43 1.88 2.80 17.76
C THR A 43 0.53 2.10 17.80
N TYR A 44 -0.10 2.03 18.98
CA TYR A 44 -1.42 1.43 19.11
C TYR A 44 -2.48 2.20 18.33
N THR A 45 -2.40 3.53 18.33
CA THR A 45 -3.37 4.35 17.59
C THR A 45 -3.31 4.08 16.09
N VAL A 46 -2.10 4.02 15.55
CA VAL A 46 -1.92 3.76 14.11
C VAL A 46 -2.35 2.34 13.78
N LEU A 47 -1.93 1.37 14.59
CA LEU A 47 -2.32 -0.03 14.38
C LEU A 47 -3.83 -0.19 14.40
N LYS A 48 -4.51 0.46 15.35
CA LYS A 48 -5.97 0.40 15.44
C LYS A 48 -6.62 0.98 14.19
N ARG A 49 -6.11 2.13 13.72
CA ARG A 49 -6.64 2.77 12.52
C ARG A 49 -6.54 1.85 11.31
N LEU A 50 -5.39 1.21 11.11
CA LEU A 50 -5.21 0.34 9.96
C LEU A 50 -5.98 -0.99 10.13
N SER A 51 -6.18 -1.41 11.36
CA SER A 51 -7.01 -2.59 11.64
C SER A 51 -8.48 -2.30 11.33
N GLU A 52 -8.96 -1.12 11.69
CA GLU A 52 -10.34 -0.71 11.37
C GLU A 52 -10.55 -0.59 9.86
N ARG A 53 -9.50 -0.32 9.12
CA ARG A 53 -9.56 -0.28 7.66
C ARG A 53 -9.43 -1.66 7.03
N GLY A 54 -9.27 -2.71 7.84
CA GLY A 54 -9.24 -4.08 7.35
C GLY A 54 -7.93 -4.53 6.76
N ILE A 55 -6.83 -3.79 7.01
CA ILE A 55 -5.53 -4.13 6.44
C ILE A 55 -4.77 -5.12 7.32
N PHE A 56 -4.79 -4.88 8.61
CA PHE A 56 -4.11 -5.72 9.60
C PHE A 56 -5.10 -6.15 10.67
N LYS A 57 -4.69 -7.10 11.50
CA LYS A 57 -5.49 -7.55 12.63
C LYS A 57 -4.60 -7.71 13.84
N ASN A 58 -5.06 -7.19 14.98
CA ASN A 58 -4.40 -7.42 16.25
C ASN A 58 -5.21 -8.50 16.96
N ASP A 59 -4.69 -9.71 16.94
CA ASP A 59 -5.35 -10.88 17.53
C ASP A 59 -4.68 -11.21 18.85
N ASN A 60 -5.22 -10.63 19.91
CA ASN A 60 -4.70 -10.84 21.28
C ASN A 60 -3.20 -10.59 21.40
N GLY A 61 -2.74 -9.52 20.80
CA GLY A 61 -1.34 -9.12 20.90
C GLY A 61 -0.45 -9.66 19.81
N THR A 62 -1.01 -10.37 18.83
CA THR A 62 -0.27 -10.80 17.64
C THR A 62 -0.85 -10.09 16.42
N VAL A 63 0.01 -9.36 15.73
CA VAL A 63 -0.40 -8.60 14.55
C VAL A 63 -0.24 -9.48 13.31
N THR A 64 -1.33 -9.61 12.55
CA THR A 64 -1.35 -10.40 11.32
C THR A 64 -1.85 -9.56 10.16
N VAL A 65 -1.64 -10.06 8.94
CA VAL A 65 -2.00 -9.37 7.71
C VAL A 65 -3.33 -9.91 7.20
N LEU A 66 -4.29 -9.01 6.94
CA LEU A 66 -5.57 -9.37 6.33
C LEU A 66 -5.55 -9.13 4.83
N ILE A 67 -4.89 -8.05 4.39
CA ILE A 67 -4.75 -7.70 2.97
C ILE A 67 -3.27 -7.55 2.69
N SER A 68 -2.77 -8.26 1.68
CA SER A 68 -1.35 -8.19 1.32
C SER A 68 -1.00 -6.81 0.76
N LYS A 69 0.28 -6.50 0.74
CA LYS A 69 0.76 -5.25 0.17
C LYS A 69 0.35 -5.13 -1.29
N GLU A 70 0.51 -6.22 -2.05
CA GLU A 70 0.15 -6.25 -3.47
C GLU A 70 -1.35 -5.99 -3.67
N GLU A 71 -2.18 -6.64 -2.86
CA GLU A 71 -3.63 -6.42 -2.93
C GLU A 71 -3.99 -4.99 -2.59
N PHE A 72 -3.38 -4.46 -1.55
CA PHE A 72 -3.66 -3.09 -1.11
C PHE A 72 -3.36 -2.08 -2.22
N TYR A 73 -2.18 -2.20 -2.83
CA TYR A 73 -1.79 -1.25 -3.88
C TYR A 73 -2.54 -1.49 -5.19
N SER A 74 -2.97 -2.72 -5.44
CA SER A 74 -3.87 -3.01 -6.57
C SER A 74 -5.18 -2.25 -6.40
N MET A 75 -5.77 -2.32 -5.21
CA MET A 75 -7.02 -1.61 -4.91
C MET A 75 -6.84 -0.10 -5.02
N GLN A 76 -5.69 0.41 -4.56
CA GLN A 76 -5.39 1.82 -4.63
C GLN A 76 -5.29 2.29 -6.08
N SER A 77 -4.62 1.52 -6.93
CA SER A 77 -4.47 1.87 -8.34
C SER A 77 -5.81 1.87 -9.07
N GLU A 78 -6.66 0.88 -8.78
CA GLU A 78 -8.01 0.84 -9.34
C GLU A 78 -8.81 2.08 -8.98
N LYS A 79 -8.71 2.47 -7.72
CA LYS A 79 -9.47 3.63 -7.24
C LYS A 79 -9.03 4.92 -7.92
N VAL A 80 -7.72 5.10 -8.09
CA VAL A 80 -7.20 6.29 -8.78
C VAL A 80 -7.73 6.37 -10.20
N VAL A 81 -7.64 5.27 -10.94
CA VAL A 81 -8.09 5.24 -12.33
C VAL A 81 -9.60 5.47 -12.42
N LYS A 82 -10.35 4.82 -11.53
CA LYS A 82 -11.81 4.93 -11.53
C LYS A 82 -12.29 6.34 -11.21
N GLU A 83 -11.74 6.95 -10.17
CA GLU A 83 -12.25 8.23 -9.69
C GLU A 83 -11.70 9.42 -10.44
N SER A 84 -10.45 9.37 -10.85
CA SER A 84 -9.82 10.51 -11.49
C SER A 84 -9.81 10.44 -13.01
N PHE A 85 -9.95 9.25 -13.58
CA PHE A 85 -9.84 9.06 -15.03
C PHE A 85 -11.02 8.30 -15.62
N GLY A 86 -12.16 8.34 -14.95
CA GLY A 86 -13.38 7.73 -15.46
C GLY A 86 -13.26 6.25 -15.76
N GLY A 87 -12.35 5.56 -15.11
CA GLY A 87 -12.14 4.14 -15.33
C GLY A 87 -11.22 3.82 -16.51
N SER A 88 -10.61 4.84 -17.12
CA SER A 88 -9.79 4.65 -18.32
C SER A 88 -8.31 4.63 -17.97
N LEU A 89 -7.70 3.45 -18.02
CA LEU A 89 -6.25 3.34 -17.86
C LEU A 89 -5.49 4.06 -18.98
N PRO A 90 -5.93 3.98 -20.27
CA PRO A 90 -5.29 4.79 -21.30
C PRO A 90 -5.29 6.28 -21.00
N ALA A 91 -6.38 6.80 -20.39
CA ALA A 91 -6.44 8.21 -20.02
C ALA A 91 -5.41 8.53 -18.95
N PHE A 92 -5.24 7.63 -17.98
CA PHE A 92 -4.23 7.79 -16.95
C PHE A 92 -2.83 7.84 -17.57
N ILE A 93 -2.53 6.90 -18.46
CA ILE A 93 -1.22 6.82 -19.13
C ILE A 93 -0.96 8.10 -19.93
N ALA A 94 -1.98 8.58 -20.67
CA ALA A 94 -1.85 9.80 -21.46
C ALA A 94 -1.56 11.00 -20.57
N ALA A 95 -2.25 11.10 -19.44
CA ALA A 95 -2.05 12.21 -18.51
C ALA A 95 -0.64 12.17 -17.91
N PHE A 96 -0.20 10.97 -17.49
CA PHE A 96 1.12 10.80 -16.90
C PHE A 96 2.22 11.19 -17.90
N THR A 97 2.12 10.72 -19.15
CA THR A 97 3.16 10.91 -20.15
C THR A 97 3.13 12.29 -20.77
N SER A 98 2.11 13.10 -20.48
CA SER A 98 2.09 14.48 -20.97
C SER A 98 3.20 15.31 -20.31
N ARG A 99 3.67 14.91 -19.13
CA ARG A 99 4.71 15.64 -18.41
C ARG A 99 5.94 14.80 -18.08
N GLN A 100 5.82 13.48 -18.14
CA GLN A 100 6.88 12.55 -17.82
C GLN A 100 7.13 11.63 -19.00
N ASN A 101 8.36 11.60 -19.47
CA ASN A 101 8.71 10.70 -20.56
C ASN A 101 9.02 9.32 -20.00
N LEU A 102 8.53 8.29 -20.70
CA LEU A 102 8.90 6.92 -20.36
C LEU A 102 10.16 6.55 -21.12
N SER A 103 11.07 5.85 -20.44
CA SER A 103 12.25 5.31 -21.09
C SER A 103 11.84 4.14 -22.00
N GLU A 104 12.73 3.76 -22.91
CA GLU A 104 12.46 2.60 -23.77
C GLU A 104 12.31 1.33 -22.94
N ASP A 105 13.08 1.21 -21.86
CA ASP A 105 12.97 0.05 -20.98
C ASP A 105 11.62 0.01 -20.28
N GLU A 106 11.12 1.16 -19.81
CA GLU A 106 9.81 1.22 -19.17
C GLU A 106 8.69 0.87 -20.16
N ILE A 107 8.80 1.36 -21.38
CA ILE A 107 7.81 1.04 -22.41
C ILE A 107 7.79 -0.46 -22.68
N ALA A 108 8.97 -1.07 -22.77
CA ALA A 108 9.07 -2.51 -23.00
C ALA A 108 8.46 -3.30 -21.84
N GLU A 109 8.70 -2.87 -20.61
CA GLU A 109 8.14 -3.53 -19.44
C GLU A 109 6.62 -3.43 -19.42
N ILE A 110 6.09 -2.25 -19.72
CA ILE A 110 4.63 -2.05 -19.75
C ILE A 110 4.00 -2.90 -20.84
N ARG A 111 4.63 -2.95 -22.02
CA ARG A 111 4.14 -3.81 -23.10
C ARG A 111 4.13 -5.28 -22.69
N ALA A 112 5.16 -5.73 -22.00
CA ALA A 112 5.22 -7.11 -21.53
C ALA A 112 4.09 -7.43 -20.56
N ILE A 113 3.79 -6.51 -19.66
CA ILE A 113 2.69 -6.68 -18.71
C ILE A 113 1.37 -6.84 -19.46
N ILE A 114 1.12 -5.98 -20.43
CA ILE A 114 -0.13 -6.01 -21.20
C ILE A 114 -0.22 -7.27 -22.03
N GLU A 115 0.86 -7.67 -22.69
CA GLU A 115 0.87 -8.87 -23.50
C GLU A 115 0.65 -10.13 -22.66
N ASN A 116 1.19 -10.16 -21.45
CA ASN A 116 0.98 -11.29 -20.55
C ASN A 116 -0.49 -11.41 -20.14
N MET A 117 -1.19 -10.29 -20.00
CA MET A 117 -2.63 -10.32 -19.70
C MET A 117 -3.42 -10.99 -20.82
N LYS A 118 -3.06 -10.74 -22.07
CA LYS A 118 -3.76 -11.33 -23.21
C LYS A 118 -3.64 -12.83 -23.26
N ARG A 119 -2.63 -13.40 -22.62
CA ARG A 119 -2.38 -14.83 -22.62
C ARG A 119 -3.05 -15.57 -21.48
N SER A 120 -3.63 -14.82 -20.55
CA SER A 120 -4.27 -15.40 -19.36
C SER A 120 -5.67 -15.88 -19.60
#